data_e72c87b970d54d7f74b1017c1438eee4
#
_entry.id   e72c87b970d54d7f74b1017c1438eee4
#
_cell.length_a   1.000
_cell.length_b   1.000
_cell.length_c   1.000
_cell.angle_alpha   90.00
_cell.angle_beta   90.00
_cell.angle_gamma   90.00
#
_symmetry.space_group_name_H-M   'P 1'
#
loop_
_entity.id
_entity.type
_entity.pdbx_description
1 polymer ?
#
loop_
_entity_poly.entity_id
_entity_poly.type
_entity_poly.pdbx_seq_one_letter_code
_entity_poly.pdbx_strand_id
1 'polypeptide(L)'
;NLATRASDQMATLDLILSPERAPYPLVTWGEARGRSVSLSASPIDVSVPLREMLFSQVPTVVLTSATLAIGESFEFVKSRLGIDETAELALESPFDLASQAVLYVPKGFPEPRHETFHARFVEQVRELLSITSGRAFILFTSFANLHRTREALTGTVPYPLLAQGDASRRALLDRFRGTPGAVLLATSSFWHGVDVQGDSLSLVVIDKLPFDVPSDPIVSARIESLKRQGGNPFGEYQIPSAVID
;
A
#
# COMPACT_ATOMS: atom_id res chain seq x y z
N ASN A 1 -37.01 1.19 0.49
CA ASN A 1 -38.06 2.05 -0.06
C ASN A 1 -37.44 2.99 -1.10
N LEU A 2 -38.16 3.22 -2.26
CA LEU A 2 -37.65 4.09 -3.33
C LEU A 2 -37.45 5.54 -2.85
N ALA A 3 -38.36 6.05 -2.03
CA ALA A 3 -38.27 7.40 -1.46
C ALA A 3 -37.01 7.58 -0.59
N THR A 4 -36.67 6.60 0.25
CA THR A 4 -35.44 6.64 1.08
C THR A 4 -34.19 6.67 0.20
N ARG A 5 -34.14 5.81 -0.81
CA ARG A 5 -32.99 5.76 -1.75
C ARG A 5 -32.85 7.06 -2.54
N ALA A 6 -33.96 7.67 -2.98
CA ALA A 6 -33.92 8.95 -3.68
C ALA A 6 -33.44 10.08 -2.73
N SER A 7 -33.89 10.10 -1.48
CA SER A 7 -33.43 11.05 -0.48
C SER A 7 -31.93 10.90 -0.19
N ASP A 8 -31.43 9.67 -0.04
CA ASP A 8 -30.03 9.39 0.19
C ASP A 8 -29.15 9.82 -1.00
N GLN A 9 -29.64 9.59 -2.24
CA GLN A 9 -28.96 10.04 -3.45
C GLN A 9 -28.90 11.56 -3.55
N MET A 10 -30.01 12.24 -3.23
CA MET A 10 -30.05 13.71 -3.20
C MET A 10 -29.07 14.27 -2.15
N ALA A 11 -29.07 13.72 -0.95
CA ALA A 11 -28.14 14.13 0.10
C ALA A 11 -26.67 13.92 -0.31
N THR A 12 -26.37 12.79 -0.96
CA THR A 12 -25.04 12.49 -1.49
C THR A 12 -24.62 13.50 -2.58
N LEU A 13 -25.53 13.82 -3.50
CA LEU A 13 -25.25 14.80 -4.56
C LEU A 13 -25.07 16.21 -3.99
N ASP A 14 -25.88 16.62 -3.02
CA ASP A 14 -25.75 17.92 -2.36
C ASP A 14 -24.40 18.04 -1.65
N LEU A 15 -23.96 16.97 -0.96
CA LEU A 15 -22.64 16.91 -0.32
C LEU A 15 -21.48 17.02 -1.32
N ILE A 16 -21.59 16.39 -2.49
CA ILE A 16 -20.55 16.44 -3.53
C ILE A 16 -20.50 17.82 -4.19
N LEU A 17 -21.65 18.43 -4.44
CA LEU A 17 -21.76 19.71 -5.15
C LEU A 17 -21.54 20.92 -4.23
N SER A 18 -21.74 20.76 -2.93
CA SER A 18 -21.60 21.81 -1.93
C SER A 18 -20.77 21.33 -0.74
N PRO A 19 -19.49 20.94 -0.95
CA PRO A 19 -18.64 20.35 0.08
C PRO A 19 -18.36 21.29 1.26
N GLU A 20 -18.53 22.60 1.09
CA GLU A 20 -18.41 23.61 2.13
C GLU A 20 -19.50 23.54 3.21
N ARG A 21 -20.60 22.80 2.95
CA ARG A 21 -21.68 22.56 3.92
C ARG A 21 -21.44 21.35 4.81
N ALA A 22 -20.41 20.56 4.51
CA ALA A 22 -20.06 19.40 5.33
C ALA A 22 -19.53 19.84 6.70
N PRO A 23 -19.74 19.05 7.77
CA PRO A 23 -19.24 19.37 9.10
C PRO A 23 -17.71 19.27 9.22
N TYR A 24 -17.05 18.70 8.22
CA TYR A 24 -15.59 18.56 8.12
C TYR A 24 -15.12 18.76 6.67
N PRO A 25 -13.86 19.13 6.44
CA PRO A 25 -13.32 19.37 5.11
C PRO A 25 -13.40 18.14 4.21
N LEU A 26 -14.01 18.29 3.04
CA LEU A 26 -14.09 17.28 1.99
C LEU A 26 -13.19 17.64 0.81
N VAL A 27 -12.68 16.60 0.16
CA VAL A 27 -12.19 16.64 -1.22
C VAL A 27 -13.22 16.00 -2.13
N THR A 28 -13.55 16.68 -3.23
CA THR A 28 -14.46 16.15 -4.26
C THR A 28 -13.74 16.03 -5.58
N TRP A 29 -14.06 14.98 -6.34
CA TRP A 29 -13.45 14.79 -7.66
C TRP A 29 -14.40 14.05 -8.60
N GLY A 30 -14.12 14.16 -9.90
CA GLY A 30 -14.85 13.45 -10.95
C GLY A 30 -13.91 12.57 -11.75
N GLU A 31 -14.36 11.38 -12.10
CA GLU A 31 -13.66 10.47 -12.99
C GLU A 31 -14.51 10.14 -14.21
N ALA A 32 -13.91 10.21 -15.39
CA ALA A 32 -14.54 9.76 -16.64
C ALA A 32 -13.86 8.50 -17.15
N ARG A 33 -14.60 7.42 -17.29
CA ARG A 33 -14.12 6.14 -17.85
C ARG A 33 -15.00 5.73 -19.04
N GLY A 34 -14.53 6.02 -20.23
CA GLY A 34 -15.29 5.81 -21.46
C GLY A 34 -16.57 6.65 -21.46
N ARG A 35 -17.74 6.00 -21.36
CA ARG A 35 -19.07 6.66 -21.32
C ARG A 35 -19.61 6.86 -19.90
N SER A 36 -18.90 6.37 -18.91
CA SER A 36 -19.30 6.49 -17.50
C SER A 36 -18.58 7.66 -16.83
N VAL A 37 -19.33 8.42 -16.03
CA VAL A 37 -18.80 9.47 -15.17
C VAL A 37 -19.18 9.14 -13.74
N SER A 38 -18.21 9.19 -12.83
CA SER A 38 -18.41 9.09 -11.39
C SER A 38 -18.01 10.39 -10.70
N LEU A 39 -18.81 10.78 -9.72
CA LEU A 39 -18.50 11.87 -8.79
C LEU A 39 -18.28 11.28 -7.41
N SER A 40 -17.26 11.74 -6.73
CA SER A 40 -16.85 11.22 -5.43
C SER A 40 -16.56 12.36 -4.47
N ALA A 41 -16.80 12.10 -3.19
CA ALA A 41 -16.39 12.97 -2.09
C ALA A 41 -15.80 12.12 -0.96
N SER A 42 -14.78 12.62 -0.30
CA SER A 42 -14.16 11.97 0.86
C SER A 42 -13.69 13.01 1.87
N PRO A 43 -13.76 12.72 3.17
CA PRO A 43 -13.06 13.52 4.18
C PRO A 43 -11.57 13.59 3.88
N ILE A 44 -10.98 14.78 3.97
CA ILE A 44 -9.52 14.94 3.92
C ILE A 44 -8.90 14.31 5.16
N ASP A 45 -9.57 14.46 6.29
CA ASP A 45 -9.21 13.85 7.57
C ASP A 45 -10.39 13.05 8.11
N VAL A 46 -10.17 11.77 8.38
CA VAL A 46 -11.19 10.85 8.89
C VAL A 46 -11.27 10.83 10.44
N SER A 47 -10.39 11.52 11.13
CA SER A 47 -10.31 11.52 12.58
C SER A 47 -11.61 12.02 13.24
N VAL A 48 -12.17 13.14 12.75
CA VAL A 48 -13.41 13.70 13.26
C VAL A 48 -14.60 12.77 13.04
N PRO A 49 -14.93 12.35 11.80
CA PRO A 49 -16.05 11.44 11.57
C PRO A 49 -15.89 10.09 12.31
N LEU A 50 -14.71 9.53 12.42
CA LEU A 50 -14.51 8.28 13.17
C LEU A 50 -14.73 8.47 14.67
N ARG A 51 -14.25 9.58 15.23
CA ARG A 51 -14.52 9.91 16.64
C ARG A 51 -16.01 10.01 16.92
N GLU A 52 -16.76 10.72 16.09
CA GLU A 52 -18.19 10.97 16.28
C GLU A 52 -19.04 9.74 15.97
N MET A 53 -18.76 9.00 14.92
CA MET A 53 -19.62 7.93 14.43
C MET A 53 -19.25 6.55 14.99
N LEU A 54 -18.01 6.36 15.46
CA LEU A 54 -17.53 5.08 15.95
C LEU A 54 -17.11 5.18 17.43
N PHE A 55 -16.05 5.94 17.72
CA PHE A 55 -15.42 5.87 19.05
C PHE A 55 -16.29 6.45 20.17
N SER A 56 -17.15 7.43 19.87
CA SER A 56 -18.11 7.96 20.85
C SER A 56 -19.36 7.11 20.99
N GLN A 57 -19.66 6.22 20.04
CA GLN A 57 -20.88 5.42 20.03
C GLN A 57 -20.66 3.98 20.52
N VAL A 58 -19.46 3.45 20.37
CA VAL A 58 -19.12 2.07 20.72
C VAL A 58 -18.31 2.05 22.01
N PRO A 59 -18.79 1.37 23.07
CA PRO A 59 -18.13 1.38 24.39
C PRO A 59 -16.71 0.82 24.38
N THR A 60 -16.40 -0.10 23.46
CA THR A 60 -15.07 -0.72 23.38
C THR A 60 -14.74 -1.01 21.92
N VAL A 61 -13.59 -0.51 21.47
CA VAL A 61 -13.04 -0.77 20.14
C VAL A 61 -11.63 -1.33 20.31
N VAL A 62 -11.35 -2.47 19.68
CA VAL A 62 -10.03 -3.10 19.67
C VAL A 62 -9.47 -3.04 18.25
N LEU A 63 -8.30 -2.45 18.11
CA LEU A 63 -7.55 -2.41 16.87
C LEU A 63 -6.34 -3.32 16.99
N THR A 64 -6.13 -4.17 15.99
CA THR A 64 -5.00 -5.09 15.97
C THR A 64 -4.42 -5.22 14.56
N SER A 65 -3.11 -5.10 14.44
CA SER A 65 -2.37 -5.32 13.20
C SER A 65 -0.89 -5.55 13.53
N ALA A 66 -0.15 -6.09 12.59
CA ALA A 66 1.30 -6.16 12.67
C ALA A 66 1.98 -4.80 12.43
N THR A 67 1.26 -3.83 11.88
CA THR A 67 1.81 -2.53 11.40
C THR A 67 1.04 -1.32 11.96
N LEU A 68 0.56 -1.36 13.22
CA LEU A 68 -0.08 -0.20 13.88
C LEU A 68 0.94 0.79 14.44
N ALA A 69 2.13 0.33 14.79
CA ALA A 69 3.17 1.16 15.38
C ALA A 69 4.27 1.48 14.35
N ILE A 70 4.87 2.66 14.48
CA ILE A 70 6.11 3.06 13.80
C ILE A 70 7.20 3.12 14.86
N GLY A 71 8.14 2.18 14.82
CA GLY A 71 8.98 1.89 15.96
C GLY A 71 8.14 1.41 17.15
N GLU A 72 8.17 2.14 18.26
CA GLU A 72 7.36 1.83 19.44
C GLU A 72 6.14 2.76 19.59
N SER A 73 5.89 3.65 18.63
CA SER A 73 4.88 4.70 18.73
C SER A 73 3.62 4.39 17.94
N PHE A 74 2.46 4.52 18.58
CA PHE A 74 1.12 4.45 17.98
C PHE A 74 0.57 5.83 17.58
N GLU A 75 1.32 6.91 17.78
CA GLU A 75 0.83 8.28 17.58
C GLU A 75 0.34 8.55 16.16
N PHE A 76 1.00 7.97 15.16
CA PHE A 76 0.57 8.14 13.76
C PHE A 76 -0.82 7.56 13.53
N VAL A 77 -1.08 6.32 13.93
CA VAL A 77 -2.39 5.70 13.75
C VAL A 77 -3.46 6.36 14.64
N LYS A 78 -3.12 6.73 15.86
CA LYS A 78 -4.02 7.44 16.78
C LYS A 78 -4.47 8.77 16.18
N SER A 79 -3.53 9.61 15.75
CA SER A 79 -3.85 10.89 15.13
C SER A 79 -4.69 10.73 13.86
N ARG A 80 -4.38 9.72 13.04
CA ARG A 80 -5.11 9.43 11.80
C ARG A 80 -6.55 8.98 12.03
N LEU A 81 -6.81 8.25 13.10
CA LEU A 81 -8.14 7.72 13.43
C LEU A 81 -8.91 8.60 14.41
N GLY A 82 -8.28 9.63 15.00
CA GLY A 82 -8.90 10.50 15.99
C GLY A 82 -9.06 9.85 17.36
N ILE A 83 -8.10 9.03 17.76
CA ILE A 83 -8.08 8.36 19.07
C ILE A 83 -7.25 9.22 20.03
N ASP A 84 -7.86 9.69 21.11
CA ASP A 84 -7.19 10.53 22.10
C ASP A 84 -6.55 9.67 23.21
N GLU A 85 -7.34 8.81 23.86
CA GLU A 85 -6.89 7.93 24.94
C GLU A 85 -7.13 6.47 24.59
N THR A 86 -6.12 5.63 24.82
CA THR A 86 -6.19 4.20 24.54
C THR A 86 -5.19 3.42 25.39
N ALA A 87 -5.49 2.15 25.67
CA ALA A 87 -4.49 1.21 26.12
C ALA A 87 -3.70 0.71 24.90
N GLU A 88 -2.38 0.75 24.99
CA GLU A 88 -1.48 0.36 23.91
C GLU A 88 -0.69 -0.88 24.32
N LEU A 89 -0.54 -1.83 23.38
CA LEU A 89 0.25 -3.03 23.58
C LEU A 89 1.06 -3.31 22.31
N ALA A 90 2.36 -3.17 22.40
CA ALA A 90 3.31 -3.64 21.39
C ALA A 90 3.92 -4.96 21.87
N LEU A 91 3.89 -5.96 21.00
CA LEU A 91 4.54 -7.25 21.25
C LEU A 91 5.72 -7.38 20.29
N GLU A 92 6.82 -7.88 20.80
CA GLU A 92 7.99 -8.19 19.98
C GLU A 92 7.67 -9.32 18.97
N SER A 93 8.40 -9.33 17.86
CA SER A 93 8.30 -10.41 16.90
C SER A 93 8.74 -11.74 17.54
N PRO A 94 7.98 -12.84 17.37
CA PRO A 94 8.41 -14.16 17.82
C PRO A 94 9.56 -14.74 16.97
N PHE A 95 9.91 -14.08 15.86
CA PHE A 95 10.97 -14.51 14.95
C PHE A 95 12.30 -13.82 15.30
N ASP A 96 13.37 -14.58 15.38
CA ASP A 96 14.74 -14.06 15.47
C ASP A 96 15.20 -13.58 14.07
N LEU A 97 14.74 -12.36 13.72
CA LEU A 97 15.05 -11.77 12.41
C LEU A 97 16.55 -11.53 12.22
N ALA A 98 17.32 -11.33 13.30
CA ALA A 98 18.74 -11.11 13.20
C ALA A 98 19.51 -12.35 12.67
N SER A 99 19.02 -13.54 13.00
CA SER A 99 19.61 -14.79 12.52
C SER A 99 18.92 -15.38 11.30
N GLN A 100 17.63 -15.03 11.06
CA GLN A 100 16.79 -15.66 10.04
C GLN A 100 16.64 -14.84 8.77
N ALA A 101 16.94 -13.53 8.78
CA ALA A 101 16.74 -12.65 7.66
C ALA A 101 17.96 -11.77 7.37
N VAL A 102 18.15 -11.42 6.10
CA VAL A 102 19.18 -10.47 5.66
C VAL A 102 18.49 -9.33 4.92
N LEU A 103 18.63 -8.12 5.44
CA LEU A 103 18.24 -6.91 4.71
C LEU A 103 19.39 -6.47 3.79
N TYR A 104 19.17 -6.60 2.48
CA TYR A 104 20.12 -6.16 1.47
C TYR A 104 19.71 -4.82 0.86
N VAL A 105 20.52 -3.79 1.07
CA VAL A 105 20.33 -2.47 0.46
C VAL A 105 21.58 -2.13 -0.35
N PRO A 106 21.52 -2.17 -1.70
CA PRO A 106 22.69 -1.93 -2.54
C PRO A 106 23.19 -0.49 -2.43
N LYS A 107 24.48 -0.32 -2.18
CA LYS A 107 25.12 1.02 -2.14
C LYS A 107 25.36 1.54 -3.56
N GLY A 108 25.21 2.86 -3.75
CA GLY A 108 25.46 3.49 -5.06
C GLY A 108 24.48 3.07 -6.15
N PHE A 109 23.32 2.57 -5.77
CA PHE A 109 22.28 2.22 -6.74
C PHE A 109 21.64 3.49 -7.34
N PRO A 110 21.31 3.50 -8.65
CA PRO A 110 20.67 4.65 -9.26
C PRO A 110 19.34 5.00 -8.59
N GLU A 111 18.98 6.27 -8.57
CA GLU A 111 17.64 6.67 -8.14
C GLU A 111 16.55 6.13 -9.06
N PRO A 112 15.33 5.85 -8.56
CA PRO A 112 14.24 5.26 -9.35
C PRO A 112 13.83 6.03 -10.62
N ARG A 113 14.15 7.35 -10.69
CA ARG A 113 13.89 8.20 -11.85
C ARG A 113 15.03 8.22 -12.86
N HIS A 114 16.19 7.67 -12.51
CA HIS A 114 17.36 7.64 -13.39
C HIS A 114 17.14 6.63 -14.53
N GLU A 115 17.57 6.97 -15.74
CA GLU A 115 17.39 6.12 -16.94
C GLU A 115 18.00 4.72 -16.79
N THR A 116 19.10 4.58 -16.07
CA THR A 116 19.80 3.32 -15.84
C THR A 116 19.20 2.47 -14.73
N PHE A 117 18.27 3.00 -13.93
CA PHE A 117 17.69 2.30 -12.79
C PHE A 117 17.15 0.91 -13.15
N HIS A 118 16.32 0.84 -14.18
CA HIS A 118 15.67 -0.41 -14.56
C HIS A 118 16.69 -1.48 -15.02
N ALA A 119 17.68 -1.10 -15.79
CA ALA A 119 18.72 -2.04 -16.24
C ALA A 119 19.52 -2.61 -15.05
N ARG A 120 19.94 -1.74 -14.13
CA ARG A 120 20.63 -2.14 -12.91
C ARG A 120 19.73 -2.98 -11.98
N PHE A 121 18.44 -2.64 -11.88
CA PHE A 121 17.47 -3.42 -11.10
C PHE A 121 17.34 -4.84 -11.65
N VAL A 122 17.17 -5.01 -12.97
CA VAL A 122 17.08 -6.34 -13.60
C VAL A 122 18.35 -7.15 -13.42
N GLU A 123 19.53 -6.53 -13.57
CA GLU A 123 20.82 -7.17 -13.33
C GLU A 123 20.92 -7.69 -11.88
N GLN A 124 20.60 -6.84 -10.90
CA GLN A 124 20.64 -7.19 -9.49
C GLN A 124 19.63 -8.30 -9.16
N VAL A 125 18.42 -8.23 -9.74
CA VAL A 125 17.42 -9.30 -9.57
C VAL A 125 17.93 -10.64 -10.09
N ARG A 126 18.59 -10.67 -11.26
CA ARG A 126 19.18 -11.92 -11.80
C ARG A 126 20.21 -12.53 -10.86
N GLU A 127 21.08 -11.70 -10.29
CA GLU A 127 22.10 -12.15 -9.32
C GLU A 127 21.43 -12.74 -8.09
N LEU A 128 20.45 -12.02 -7.49
CA LEU A 128 19.74 -12.49 -6.31
C LEU A 128 18.95 -13.78 -6.59
N LEU A 129 18.29 -13.90 -7.73
CA LEU A 129 17.59 -15.11 -8.14
C LEU A 129 18.54 -16.31 -8.31
N SER A 130 19.78 -16.09 -8.78
CA SER A 130 20.76 -17.15 -8.88
C SER A 130 21.19 -17.69 -7.51
N ILE A 131 21.31 -16.82 -6.52
CA ILE A 131 21.65 -17.17 -5.13
C ILE A 131 20.52 -17.97 -4.47
N THR A 132 19.28 -17.56 -4.65
CA THR A 132 18.11 -18.18 -4.01
C THR A 132 17.49 -19.30 -4.84
N SER A 133 18.01 -19.58 -6.03
CA SER A 133 17.44 -20.56 -6.97
C SER A 133 15.97 -20.23 -7.32
N GLY A 134 15.68 -19.00 -7.64
CA GLY A 134 14.33 -18.46 -7.75
C GLY A 134 13.72 -18.23 -6.37
N ARG A 135 12.57 -18.87 -6.09
CA ARG A 135 11.84 -18.81 -4.81
C ARG A 135 11.63 -17.38 -4.32
N ALA A 136 11.15 -16.52 -5.21
CA ALA A 136 11.15 -15.07 -4.99
C ALA A 136 9.81 -14.41 -5.24
N PHE A 137 9.51 -13.39 -4.44
CA PHE A 137 8.56 -12.34 -4.77
C PHE A 137 9.32 -11.11 -5.23
N ILE A 138 8.90 -10.51 -6.34
CA ILE A 138 9.37 -9.22 -6.82
C ILE A 138 8.17 -8.27 -6.80
N LEU A 139 8.18 -7.34 -5.87
CA LEU A 139 7.07 -6.45 -5.57
C LEU A 139 7.31 -5.08 -6.19
N PHE A 140 6.34 -4.61 -6.96
CA PHE A 140 6.41 -3.36 -7.71
C PHE A 140 5.38 -2.36 -7.23
N THR A 141 5.70 -1.09 -7.40
CA THR A 141 4.75 0.02 -7.18
C THR A 141 3.92 0.34 -8.42
N SER A 142 4.20 -0.28 -9.58
CA SER A 142 3.43 -0.08 -10.81
C SER A 142 3.43 -1.31 -11.72
N PHE A 143 2.32 -1.51 -12.44
CA PHE A 143 2.22 -2.54 -13.47
C PHE A 143 3.19 -2.32 -14.63
N ALA A 144 3.50 -1.08 -14.97
CA ALA A 144 4.46 -0.77 -16.04
C ALA A 144 5.86 -1.35 -15.71
N ASN A 145 6.34 -1.16 -14.48
CA ASN A 145 7.62 -1.73 -14.05
C ASN A 145 7.57 -3.25 -13.96
N LEU A 146 6.45 -3.82 -13.48
CA LEU A 146 6.24 -5.26 -13.44
C LEU A 146 6.38 -5.87 -14.84
N HIS A 147 5.64 -5.36 -15.82
CA HIS A 147 5.67 -5.89 -17.20
C HIS A 147 7.04 -5.73 -17.84
N ARG A 148 7.66 -4.56 -17.72
CA ARG A 148 9.01 -4.30 -18.24
C ARG A 148 10.06 -5.24 -17.63
N THR A 149 9.97 -5.51 -16.33
CA THR A 149 10.89 -6.44 -15.65
C THR A 149 10.62 -7.89 -16.06
N ARG A 150 9.35 -8.29 -16.16
CA ARG A 150 8.98 -9.62 -16.68
C ARG A 150 9.57 -9.87 -18.06
N GLU A 151 9.41 -8.94 -18.99
CA GLU A 151 9.97 -9.03 -20.33
C GLU A 151 11.50 -9.20 -20.30
N ALA A 152 12.18 -8.40 -19.50
CA ALA A 152 13.65 -8.47 -19.37
C ALA A 152 14.15 -9.78 -18.70
N LEU A 153 13.35 -10.42 -17.85
CA LEU A 153 13.70 -11.69 -17.22
C LEU A 153 13.32 -12.91 -18.07
N THR A 154 12.31 -12.78 -18.95
CA THR A 154 11.84 -13.89 -19.79
C THR A 154 12.95 -14.40 -20.69
N GLY A 155 13.22 -15.70 -20.65
CA GLY A 155 14.30 -16.35 -21.41
C GLY A 155 15.72 -16.04 -20.91
N THR A 156 15.89 -15.24 -19.88
CA THR A 156 17.21 -14.87 -19.33
C THR A 156 17.48 -15.48 -17.95
N VAL A 157 16.46 -16.01 -17.31
CA VAL A 157 16.56 -16.78 -16.04
C VAL A 157 15.92 -18.13 -16.23
N PRO A 158 16.43 -19.21 -15.58
CA PRO A 158 15.91 -20.57 -15.72
C PRO A 158 14.68 -20.84 -14.84
N TYR A 159 14.14 -19.83 -14.17
CA TYR A 159 13.06 -19.96 -13.18
C TYR A 159 11.70 -19.68 -13.80
N PRO A 160 10.64 -20.43 -13.38
CA PRO A 160 9.27 -20.15 -13.80
C PRO A 160 8.82 -18.76 -13.35
N LEU A 161 8.43 -17.90 -14.28
CA LEU A 161 7.92 -16.55 -14.01
C LEU A 161 6.40 -16.59 -13.97
N LEU A 162 5.84 -16.16 -12.85
CA LEU A 162 4.41 -15.91 -12.64
C LEU A 162 4.21 -14.40 -12.48
N ALA A 163 3.15 -13.85 -13.07
CA ALA A 163 2.90 -12.43 -12.96
C ALA A 163 1.45 -12.13 -12.58
N GLN A 164 1.26 -11.11 -11.78
CA GLN A 164 -0.06 -10.58 -11.51
C GLN A 164 -0.74 -10.17 -12.82
N GLY A 165 -1.97 -10.66 -13.01
CA GLY A 165 -2.71 -10.53 -14.27
C GLY A 165 -2.82 -11.84 -15.05
N ASP A 166 -1.91 -12.81 -14.85
CA ASP A 166 -1.97 -14.12 -15.53
C ASP A 166 -3.12 -15.00 -14.99
N ALA A 167 -3.52 -14.81 -13.73
CA ALA A 167 -4.62 -15.53 -13.09
C ALA A 167 -5.13 -14.75 -11.85
N SER A 168 -6.16 -15.29 -11.17
CA SER A 168 -6.60 -14.74 -9.89
C SER A 168 -5.48 -14.81 -8.83
N ARG A 169 -5.51 -13.90 -7.85
CA ARG A 169 -4.52 -13.84 -6.75
C ARG A 169 -4.33 -15.21 -6.09
N ARG A 170 -5.44 -15.90 -5.77
CA ARG A 170 -5.42 -17.23 -5.15
C ARG A 170 -4.72 -18.25 -6.03
N ALA A 171 -5.11 -18.33 -7.30
CA ALA A 171 -4.51 -19.28 -8.24
C ALA A 171 -3.01 -19.03 -8.47
N LEU A 172 -2.57 -17.76 -8.48
CA LEU A 172 -1.14 -17.42 -8.57
C LEU A 172 -0.38 -17.88 -7.33
N LEU A 173 -0.93 -17.69 -6.13
CA LEU A 173 -0.29 -18.16 -4.89
C LEU A 173 -0.23 -19.68 -4.80
N ASP A 174 -1.30 -20.36 -5.22
CA ASP A 174 -1.32 -21.84 -5.25
C ASP A 174 -0.29 -22.39 -6.26
N ARG A 175 -0.19 -21.76 -7.45
CA ARG A 175 0.84 -22.11 -8.44
C ARG A 175 2.25 -21.80 -7.93
N PHE A 176 2.45 -20.67 -7.26
CA PHE A 176 3.75 -20.30 -6.69
C PHE A 176 4.23 -21.35 -5.66
N ARG A 177 3.34 -21.72 -4.72
CA ARG A 177 3.66 -22.76 -3.72
C ARG A 177 3.93 -24.12 -4.33
N GLY A 178 3.24 -24.49 -5.40
CA GLY A 178 3.36 -25.78 -6.08
C GLY A 178 4.46 -25.85 -7.13
N THR A 179 5.16 -24.75 -7.44
CA THR A 179 6.17 -24.71 -8.50
C THR A 179 7.55 -24.44 -7.92
N PRO A 180 8.46 -25.43 -7.89
CA PRO A 180 9.81 -25.25 -7.38
C PRO A 180 10.55 -24.12 -8.11
N GLY A 181 11.20 -23.24 -7.37
CA GLY A 181 11.96 -22.14 -7.91
C GLY A 181 11.14 -21.04 -8.58
N ALA A 182 9.82 -21.01 -8.40
CA ALA A 182 8.98 -19.98 -9.00
C ALA A 182 9.37 -18.55 -8.55
N VAL A 183 9.19 -17.60 -9.45
CA VAL A 183 9.35 -16.16 -9.20
C VAL A 183 8.01 -15.49 -9.48
N LEU A 184 7.44 -14.83 -8.49
CA LEU A 184 6.17 -14.10 -8.62
C LEU A 184 6.44 -12.60 -8.70
N LEU A 185 6.03 -12.00 -9.81
CA LEU A 185 6.05 -10.56 -10.02
C LEU A 185 4.66 -10.00 -9.71
N ALA A 186 4.55 -9.08 -8.74
CA ALA A 186 3.27 -8.57 -8.27
C ALA A 186 3.34 -7.09 -7.85
N THR A 187 2.17 -6.46 -7.67
CA THR A 187 2.04 -5.09 -7.16
C THR A 187 1.39 -5.08 -5.77
N SER A 188 0.99 -3.92 -5.29
CA SER A 188 0.49 -3.65 -3.92
C SER A 188 -0.52 -4.67 -3.38
N SER A 189 -1.37 -5.27 -4.22
CA SER A 189 -2.34 -6.29 -3.77
C SER A 189 -1.69 -7.56 -3.21
N PHE A 190 -0.39 -7.76 -3.39
CA PHE A 190 0.39 -8.87 -2.84
C PHE A 190 1.33 -8.47 -1.69
N TRP A 191 1.34 -7.19 -1.29
CA TRP A 191 2.15 -6.73 -0.17
C TRP A 191 1.58 -7.19 1.17
N HIS A 192 0.25 -7.31 1.26
CA HIS A 192 -0.46 -7.71 2.47
C HIS A 192 -1.25 -9.01 2.29
N GLY A 193 -1.45 -9.72 3.40
CA GLY A 193 -2.31 -10.89 3.46
C GLY A 193 -1.84 -12.04 2.56
N VAL A 194 -0.53 -12.19 2.39
CA VAL A 194 0.10 -13.32 1.72
C VAL A 194 0.93 -14.06 2.75
N ASP A 195 0.61 -15.34 2.93
CA ASP A 195 1.38 -16.26 3.75
C ASP A 195 1.94 -17.36 2.86
N VAL A 196 3.28 -17.44 2.79
CA VAL A 196 4.01 -18.49 2.09
C VAL A 196 5.02 -19.07 3.05
N GLN A 197 4.71 -20.24 3.57
CA GLN A 197 5.54 -20.91 4.56
C GLN A 197 6.66 -21.74 3.92
N GLY A 198 7.75 -21.86 4.66
CA GLY A 198 8.87 -22.75 4.33
C GLY A 198 9.70 -22.29 3.14
N ASP A 199 10.34 -23.28 2.50
CA ASP A 199 11.37 -23.04 1.48
C ASP A 199 10.86 -22.49 0.15
N SER A 200 9.56 -22.33 -0.03
CA SER A 200 8.99 -21.83 -1.28
C SER A 200 9.27 -20.34 -1.53
N LEU A 201 9.53 -19.57 -0.47
CA LEU A 201 9.86 -18.15 -0.54
C LEU A 201 11.12 -17.87 0.29
N SER A 202 12.19 -17.47 -0.37
CA SER A 202 13.48 -17.13 0.26
C SER A 202 13.96 -15.73 -0.07
N LEU A 203 13.31 -15.06 -1.02
CA LEU A 203 13.69 -13.72 -1.47
C LEU A 203 12.46 -12.85 -1.68
N VAL A 204 12.49 -11.67 -1.08
CA VAL A 204 11.53 -10.59 -1.39
C VAL A 204 12.31 -9.39 -1.90
N VAL A 205 12.01 -8.97 -3.13
CA VAL A 205 12.60 -7.79 -3.74
C VAL A 205 11.54 -6.71 -3.86
N ILE A 206 11.84 -5.51 -3.41
CA ILE A 206 10.97 -4.34 -3.49
C ILE A 206 11.63 -3.34 -4.44
N ASP A 207 10.96 -2.96 -5.52
CA ASP A 207 11.50 -2.02 -6.51
C ASP A 207 11.65 -0.61 -5.93
N LYS A 208 10.68 -0.19 -5.16
CA LYS A 208 10.60 1.12 -4.48
C LYS A 208 9.68 1.02 -3.28
N LEU A 209 9.87 1.89 -2.31
CA LEU A 209 8.93 2.00 -1.19
C LEU A 209 7.54 2.43 -1.69
N PRO A 210 6.45 1.93 -1.05
CA PRO A 210 5.07 2.11 -1.50
C PRO A 210 4.53 3.48 -1.07
N PHE A 211 5.17 4.56 -1.53
CA PHE A 211 4.63 5.89 -1.29
C PHE A 211 3.31 6.07 -2.02
N ASP A 212 2.35 6.69 -1.34
CA ASP A 212 1.09 7.12 -1.93
C ASP A 212 1.31 7.95 -3.20
N VAL A 213 0.42 7.79 -4.18
CA VAL A 213 0.49 8.51 -5.45
C VAL A 213 0.10 9.97 -5.23
N PRO A 214 1.01 10.94 -5.42
CA PRO A 214 0.72 12.35 -5.12
C PRO A 214 -0.42 12.97 -5.97
N SER A 215 -0.78 12.35 -7.10
CA SER A 215 -1.90 12.78 -7.94
C SER A 215 -3.25 12.17 -7.52
N ASP A 216 -3.28 11.30 -6.52
CA ASP A 216 -4.54 10.86 -5.91
C ASP A 216 -5.22 12.06 -5.23
N PRO A 217 -6.51 12.29 -5.48
CA PRO A 217 -7.22 13.46 -4.94
C PRO A 217 -7.18 13.57 -3.41
N ILE A 218 -7.30 12.44 -2.71
CA ILE A 218 -7.29 12.40 -1.24
C ILE A 218 -5.88 12.69 -0.72
N VAL A 219 -4.87 12.04 -1.30
CA VAL A 219 -3.46 12.23 -0.94
C VAL A 219 -3.03 13.68 -1.19
N SER A 220 -3.35 14.23 -2.37
CA SER A 220 -3.08 15.63 -2.72
C SER A 220 -3.71 16.61 -1.74
N ALA A 221 -5.01 16.44 -1.47
CA ALA A 221 -5.73 17.32 -0.53
C ALA A 221 -5.16 17.26 0.89
N ARG A 222 -4.73 16.09 1.33
CA ARG A 222 -4.10 15.87 2.64
C ARG A 222 -2.73 16.53 2.72
N ILE A 223 -1.89 16.37 1.70
CA ILE A 223 -0.59 17.05 1.58
C ILE A 223 -0.76 18.56 1.65
N GLU A 224 -1.73 19.11 0.91
CA GLU A 224 -2.01 20.55 0.93
C GLU A 224 -2.57 21.04 2.27
N SER A 225 -3.41 20.23 2.93
CA SER A 225 -3.92 20.54 4.27
C SER A 225 -2.79 20.66 5.29
N LEU A 226 -1.89 19.68 5.31
CA LEU A 226 -0.71 19.68 6.19
C LEU A 226 0.20 20.88 5.92
N LYS A 227 0.46 21.20 4.65
CA LYS A 227 1.25 22.41 4.29
C LYS A 227 0.63 23.71 4.80
N ARG A 228 -0.71 23.84 4.67
CA ARG A 228 -1.42 25.04 5.17
C ARG A 228 -1.34 25.17 6.69
N GLN A 229 -1.21 24.08 7.41
CA GLN A 229 -1.01 24.03 8.87
C GLN A 229 0.46 24.25 9.28
N GLY A 230 1.38 24.43 8.30
CA GLY A 230 2.80 24.62 8.56
C GLY A 230 3.57 23.33 8.83
N GLY A 231 2.95 22.15 8.63
CA GLY A 231 3.57 20.85 8.81
C GLY A 231 4.46 20.41 7.63
N ASN A 232 5.17 19.31 7.83
CA ASN A 232 5.99 18.66 6.80
C ASN A 232 5.28 17.40 6.27
N PRO A 233 4.54 17.47 5.13
CA PRO A 233 3.78 16.33 4.63
C PRO A 233 4.62 15.08 4.34
N PHE A 234 5.88 15.25 3.95
CA PHE A 234 6.75 14.12 3.67
C PHE A 234 7.10 13.35 4.95
N GLY A 235 7.54 14.07 5.99
CA GLY A 235 7.92 13.47 7.27
C GLY A 235 6.76 13.02 8.14
N GLU A 236 5.64 13.78 8.13
CA GLU A 236 4.52 13.55 9.03
C GLU A 236 3.42 12.65 8.45
N TYR A 237 3.39 12.48 7.11
CA TYR A 237 2.36 11.69 6.45
C TYR A 237 2.92 10.64 5.50
N GLN A 238 3.72 11.04 4.49
CA GLN A 238 4.11 10.11 3.42
C GLN A 238 5.07 9.03 3.89
N ILE A 239 6.10 9.36 4.69
CA ILE A 239 7.01 8.36 5.27
C ILE A 239 6.25 7.43 6.23
N PRO A 240 5.49 7.94 7.24
CA PRO A 240 4.73 7.08 8.12
C PRO A 240 3.76 6.14 7.40
N SER A 241 3.03 6.63 6.40
CA SER A 241 2.14 5.79 5.58
C SER A 241 2.91 4.66 4.89
N ALA A 242 4.03 4.98 4.24
CA ALA A 242 4.84 3.98 3.53
C ALA A 242 5.57 2.99 4.45
N VAL A 243 5.72 3.30 5.74
CA VAL A 243 6.32 2.39 6.74
C VAL A 243 5.30 1.35 7.23
N ILE A 244 4.03 1.73 7.32
CA ILE A 244 2.97 0.81 7.79
C ILE A 244 2.33 -0.01 6.67
N ASP A 245 2.53 0.36 5.42
CA ASP A 245 2.13 -0.39 4.22
C ASP A 245 3.13 -1.52 3.91
#